data_b7204e22352a07934d161abfc660b0c6
#
_entry.id   b7204e22352a07934d161abfc660b0c6
#
_cell.length_a   1.000
_cell.length_b   1.000
_cell.length_c   1.000
_cell.angle_alpha   90.00
_cell.angle_beta   90.00
_cell.angle_gamma   90.00
#
_symmetry.space_group_name_H-M   'P 1'
#
loop_
_entity.id
_entity.type
_entity.pdbx_description
1 polymer ?
#
loop_
_entity_poly.entity_id
_entity_poly.type
_entity_poly.pdbx_seq_one_letter_code
_entity_poly.pdbx_strand_id
1 'polypeptide(L)'
;MENKESAEDLTDEIPVRKIELTNHGTNHFDENAIETTVTAKILPADATYREIEFKAVTLDGVESNSVKIETTGTEATIHALGDGEFRLCCSCKNGRDVMEVMSELEFCVTGLGEATLNPYKMVNGIDYKDCTNEAKLSFQGGVYITAEERTRFLFENVDFGEYGSDEIHIPIFSFEDELPIEIWLGDSEKDGKCLVKDKYQAKSWYNHYQENVYTLPERIRGVQSISIVVYPSIKLSLQGFYCKTLSKAYGKVYAIENNTISGDMFTVLEKQITDIGNNVTLEFEHMDFGKEGPSKITICGHSPIPVNTIHIRFFAEDGRE
;
A
#
# COMPACT_ATOMS: atom_id res chain seq x y z
N MET A 1 -27.44 41.01 26.91
CA MET A 1 -27.58 40.80 25.45
C MET A 1 -27.31 39.31 25.23
N GLU A 2 -28.38 38.55 25.22
CA GLU A 2 -28.32 37.11 24.97
C GLU A 2 -28.16 36.91 23.48
N ASN A 3 -27.04 36.32 23.08
CA ASN A 3 -26.88 35.79 21.73
C ASN A 3 -27.79 34.57 21.58
N LYS A 4 -28.93 34.77 20.96
CA LYS A 4 -29.69 33.73 20.31
C LYS A 4 -28.86 33.29 19.11
N GLU A 5 -28.04 32.28 19.27
CA GLU A 5 -27.63 31.43 18.13
C GLU A 5 -28.87 30.72 17.63
N SER A 6 -29.22 31.05 16.42
CA SER A 6 -30.38 30.55 15.71
C SER A 6 -30.33 29.03 15.59
N ALA A 7 -31.38 28.40 16.09
CA ALA A 7 -31.74 27.00 15.83
C ALA A 7 -32.28 26.84 14.38
N GLU A 8 -31.57 27.37 13.39
CA GLU A 8 -31.90 27.27 11.97
C GLU A 8 -30.67 26.65 11.26
N ASP A 9 -30.58 25.37 11.28
CA ASP A 9 -30.07 24.49 10.18
C ASP A 9 -30.09 23.02 10.59
N LEU A 10 -31.14 22.55 11.25
CA LEU A 10 -31.49 21.13 11.28
C LEU A 10 -32.27 20.81 10.00
N THR A 11 -31.69 21.13 8.85
CA THR A 11 -32.29 20.77 7.57
C THR A 11 -32.29 19.26 7.42
N ASP A 12 -33.41 18.72 7.12
CA ASP A 12 -33.87 17.54 6.40
C ASP A 12 -32.79 16.54 5.92
N GLU A 13 -31.72 16.29 6.71
CA GLU A 13 -30.74 15.24 6.44
C GLU A 13 -31.40 13.88 6.59
N ILE A 14 -31.44 13.12 5.52
CA ILE A 14 -31.95 11.76 5.51
C ILE A 14 -30.78 10.82 5.78
N PRO A 15 -30.71 10.21 6.99
CA PRO A 15 -29.61 9.34 7.35
C PRO A 15 -29.65 8.01 6.61
N VAL A 16 -28.49 7.46 6.30
CA VAL A 16 -28.36 6.07 5.85
C VAL A 16 -28.84 5.14 6.96
N ARG A 17 -29.69 4.18 6.63
CA ARG A 17 -30.26 3.19 7.56
C ARG A 17 -29.70 1.80 7.34
N LYS A 18 -29.33 1.49 6.10
CA LYS A 18 -28.85 0.16 5.72
C LYS A 18 -28.03 0.25 4.44
N ILE A 19 -27.02 -0.61 4.33
CA ILE A 19 -26.35 -0.95 3.08
C ILE A 19 -26.68 -2.40 2.77
N GLU A 20 -27.21 -2.66 1.57
CA GLU A 20 -27.44 -4.03 1.08
C GLU A 20 -26.36 -4.38 0.08
N LEU A 21 -25.61 -5.45 0.36
CA LEU A 21 -24.58 -5.97 -0.52
C LEU A 21 -25.12 -7.13 -1.33
N THR A 22 -24.85 -7.14 -2.63
CA THR A 22 -25.20 -8.24 -3.53
C THR A 22 -23.93 -8.71 -4.22
N ASN A 23 -23.55 -9.96 -3.97
CA ASN A 23 -22.47 -10.62 -4.71
C ASN A 23 -23.04 -11.22 -6.00
N HIS A 24 -22.38 -10.96 -7.13
CA HIS A 24 -22.79 -11.44 -8.46
C HIS A 24 -22.08 -12.72 -8.89
N GLY A 25 -21.22 -13.28 -8.08
CA GLY A 25 -20.47 -14.50 -8.35
C GLY A 25 -20.36 -15.40 -7.13
N THR A 26 -19.19 -16.00 -6.94
CA THR A 26 -18.91 -16.92 -5.84
C THR A 26 -18.37 -16.21 -4.61
N ASN A 27 -18.63 -16.75 -3.42
CA ASN A 27 -17.97 -16.36 -2.18
C ASN A 27 -16.72 -17.22 -1.89
N HIS A 28 -16.49 -18.23 -2.71
CA HIS A 28 -15.33 -19.09 -2.62
C HIS A 28 -14.50 -18.99 -3.90
N PHE A 29 -13.30 -18.44 -3.78
CA PHE A 29 -12.36 -18.31 -4.89
C PHE A 29 -11.45 -19.54 -4.95
N ASP A 30 -11.10 -19.95 -6.16
CA ASP A 30 -10.14 -20.99 -6.47
C ASP A 30 -9.43 -20.67 -7.81
N GLU A 31 -8.59 -21.58 -8.30
CA GLU A 31 -7.87 -21.43 -9.56
C GLU A 31 -8.81 -21.18 -10.79
N ASN A 32 -10.09 -21.55 -10.70
CA ASN A 32 -11.07 -21.41 -11.79
C ASN A 32 -11.95 -20.17 -11.63
N ALA A 33 -12.02 -19.58 -10.45
CA ALA A 33 -12.86 -18.44 -10.12
C ALA A 33 -12.08 -17.46 -9.24
N ILE A 34 -11.27 -16.61 -9.85
CA ILE A 34 -10.38 -15.66 -9.18
C ILE A 34 -10.96 -14.26 -9.03
N GLU A 35 -12.19 -14.02 -9.52
CA GLU A 35 -12.79 -12.69 -9.54
C GLU A 35 -14.28 -12.75 -9.23
N THR A 36 -14.79 -11.76 -8.53
CA THR A 36 -16.24 -11.50 -8.39
C THR A 36 -16.50 -10.01 -8.24
N THR A 37 -17.75 -9.62 -8.51
CA THR A 37 -18.22 -8.24 -8.33
C THR A 37 -19.31 -8.19 -7.28
N VAL A 38 -19.20 -7.20 -6.37
CA VAL A 38 -20.19 -6.92 -5.33
C VAL A 38 -20.75 -5.52 -5.55
N THR A 39 -22.08 -5.38 -5.55
CA THR A 39 -22.76 -4.08 -5.58
C THR A 39 -23.35 -3.72 -4.24
N ALA A 40 -23.24 -2.45 -3.86
CA ALA A 40 -23.85 -1.90 -2.66
C ALA A 40 -25.04 -1.03 -3.01
N LYS A 41 -26.14 -1.22 -2.28
CA LYS A 41 -27.34 -0.38 -2.35
C LYS A 41 -27.56 0.29 -1.01
N ILE A 42 -27.55 1.62 -1.02
CA ILE A 42 -27.81 2.46 0.15
C ILE A 42 -29.30 2.63 0.33
N LEU A 43 -29.79 2.52 1.54
CA LEU A 43 -31.18 2.71 1.91
C LEU A 43 -31.31 3.72 3.07
N PRO A 44 -32.28 4.65 3.01
CA PRO A 44 -33.17 4.89 1.87
C PRO A 44 -32.44 5.46 0.65
N ALA A 45 -33.04 5.38 -0.54
CA ALA A 45 -32.40 5.78 -1.79
C ALA A 45 -32.12 7.29 -1.91
N ASP A 46 -32.80 8.09 -1.12
CA ASP A 46 -32.70 9.55 -0.99
C ASP A 46 -31.81 9.96 0.21
N ALA A 47 -31.06 9.05 0.79
CA ALA A 47 -30.11 9.38 1.86
C ALA A 47 -29.14 10.49 1.44
N THR A 48 -28.90 11.43 2.37
CA THR A 48 -28.08 12.63 2.14
C THR A 48 -26.62 12.28 1.90
N TYR A 49 -26.06 11.37 2.72
CA TYR A 49 -24.68 10.92 2.63
C TYR A 49 -24.64 9.55 1.92
N ARG A 50 -23.98 9.50 0.77
CA ARG A 50 -23.99 8.32 -0.11
C ARG A 50 -22.61 7.83 -0.51
N GLU A 51 -21.59 8.46 0.03
CA GLU A 51 -20.21 8.02 -0.21
C GLU A 51 -19.94 6.75 0.57
N ILE A 52 -19.55 5.70 -0.12
CA ILE A 52 -19.21 4.41 0.46
C ILE A 52 -17.73 4.09 0.27
N GLU A 53 -17.22 3.33 1.20
CA GLU A 53 -15.87 2.78 1.16
C GLU A 53 -15.94 1.25 1.27
N PHE A 54 -15.20 0.57 0.41
CA PHE A 54 -15.02 -0.88 0.48
C PHE A 54 -13.63 -1.22 1.00
N LYS A 55 -13.57 -2.18 1.93
CA LYS A 55 -12.32 -2.74 2.45
C LYS A 55 -12.42 -4.25 2.59
N ALA A 56 -11.37 -4.97 2.23
CA ALA A 56 -11.23 -6.37 2.61
C ALA A 56 -10.41 -6.47 3.89
N VAL A 57 -10.96 -7.13 4.89
CA VAL A 57 -10.28 -7.33 6.18
C VAL A 57 -10.25 -8.81 6.53
N THR A 58 -9.20 -9.24 7.21
CA THR A 58 -9.11 -10.57 7.81
C THR A 58 -10.16 -10.73 8.90
N LEU A 59 -10.32 -11.93 9.43
CA LEU A 59 -11.21 -12.18 10.57
C LEU A 59 -10.81 -11.38 11.81
N ASP A 60 -9.54 -11.00 11.93
CA ASP A 60 -9.00 -10.16 13.01
C ASP A 60 -9.18 -8.65 12.74
N GLY A 61 -9.80 -8.27 11.61
CA GLY A 61 -10.09 -6.88 11.28
C GLY A 61 -8.91 -6.09 10.70
N VAL A 62 -7.87 -6.77 10.24
CA VAL A 62 -6.70 -6.19 9.56
C VAL A 62 -6.90 -6.22 8.05
N GLU A 63 -6.35 -5.28 7.29
CA GLU A 63 -6.43 -5.31 5.82
C GLU A 63 -5.90 -6.64 5.29
N SER A 64 -6.69 -7.30 4.43
CA SER A 64 -6.35 -8.63 3.88
C SER A 64 -5.40 -8.51 2.69
N ASN A 65 -4.34 -9.29 2.70
CA ASN A 65 -3.41 -9.44 1.57
C ASN A 65 -3.87 -10.52 0.56
N SER A 66 -4.90 -11.30 0.89
CA SER A 66 -5.39 -12.38 0.02
C SER A 66 -6.16 -11.87 -1.20
N VAL A 67 -6.50 -10.58 -1.25
CA VAL A 67 -7.30 -10.00 -2.32
C VAL A 67 -6.90 -8.57 -2.64
N LYS A 68 -7.19 -8.15 -3.88
CA LYS A 68 -7.20 -6.76 -4.33
C LYS A 68 -8.64 -6.34 -4.62
N ILE A 69 -9.01 -5.13 -4.21
CA ILE A 69 -10.32 -4.54 -4.50
C ILE A 69 -10.14 -3.36 -5.45
N GLU A 70 -10.93 -3.33 -6.51
CA GLU A 70 -11.07 -2.18 -7.38
C GLU A 70 -12.50 -1.65 -7.28
N THR A 71 -12.68 -0.35 -7.01
CA THR A 71 -13.98 0.24 -6.74
C THR A 71 -14.39 1.24 -7.81
N THR A 72 -15.67 1.19 -8.20
CA THR A 72 -16.27 2.16 -9.12
C THR A 72 -17.67 2.52 -8.63
N GLY A 73 -17.80 3.68 -8.01
CA GLY A 73 -19.07 4.14 -7.42
C GLY A 73 -19.55 3.18 -6.32
N THR A 74 -20.66 2.47 -6.55
CA THR A 74 -21.24 1.51 -5.59
C THR A 74 -20.88 0.06 -5.90
N GLU A 75 -19.90 -0.15 -6.73
CA GLU A 75 -19.44 -1.47 -7.16
C GLU A 75 -18.00 -1.72 -6.73
N ALA A 76 -17.73 -2.92 -6.25
CA ALA A 76 -16.40 -3.41 -5.92
C ALA A 76 -16.12 -4.69 -6.68
N THR A 77 -15.03 -4.71 -7.46
CA THR A 77 -14.49 -5.92 -8.08
C THR A 77 -13.39 -6.46 -7.18
N ILE A 78 -13.51 -7.72 -6.80
CA ILE A 78 -12.59 -8.42 -5.90
C ILE A 78 -11.77 -9.38 -6.75
N HIS A 79 -10.44 -9.29 -6.68
CA HIS A 79 -9.50 -10.19 -7.34
C HIS A 79 -8.76 -10.98 -6.26
N ALA A 80 -8.85 -12.31 -6.31
CA ALA A 80 -8.12 -13.20 -5.42
C ALA A 80 -6.64 -13.22 -5.77
N LEU A 81 -5.77 -13.10 -4.76
CA LEU A 81 -4.31 -13.07 -4.89
C LEU A 81 -3.62 -14.25 -4.20
N GLY A 82 -4.25 -14.83 -3.18
CA GLY A 82 -3.70 -15.96 -2.43
C GLY A 82 -4.68 -16.48 -1.39
N ASP A 83 -4.38 -17.63 -0.83
CA ASP A 83 -5.23 -18.34 0.12
C ASP A 83 -5.50 -17.51 1.39
N GLY A 84 -6.73 -17.57 1.87
CA GLY A 84 -7.13 -16.89 3.10
C GLY A 84 -8.64 -16.68 3.21
N GLU A 85 -9.08 -16.31 4.41
CA GLU A 85 -10.44 -15.92 4.71
C GLU A 85 -10.49 -14.42 4.95
N PHE A 86 -11.49 -13.74 4.41
CA PHE A 86 -11.67 -12.31 4.58
C PHE A 86 -13.13 -11.90 4.56
N ARG A 87 -13.40 -10.72 5.10
CA ARG A 87 -14.69 -10.03 4.98
C ARG A 87 -14.54 -8.80 4.08
N LEU A 88 -15.42 -8.67 3.12
CA LEU A 88 -15.63 -7.43 2.40
C LEU A 88 -16.54 -6.55 3.24
N CYS A 89 -16.01 -5.49 3.81
CA CYS A 89 -16.76 -4.48 4.55
C CYS A 89 -17.07 -3.31 3.61
N CYS A 90 -18.34 -2.88 3.61
CA CYS A 90 -18.77 -1.66 2.94
C CYS A 90 -19.33 -0.72 3.99
N SER A 91 -18.75 0.46 4.13
CA SER A 91 -19.17 1.47 5.10
C SER A 91 -19.63 2.75 4.43
N CYS A 92 -20.52 3.48 5.10
CA CYS A 92 -21.02 4.78 4.71
C CYS A 92 -21.15 5.67 5.94
N LYS A 93 -20.71 6.93 5.84
CA LYS A 93 -20.92 7.93 6.89
C LYS A 93 -22.40 8.27 6.99
N ASN A 94 -22.90 8.41 8.20
CA ASN A 94 -24.31 8.66 8.48
C ASN A 94 -24.54 10.02 9.15
N GLY A 95 -24.14 11.10 8.50
CA GLY A 95 -24.31 12.46 9.01
C GLY A 95 -23.00 13.14 9.40
N ARG A 96 -23.11 14.29 10.09
CA ARG A 96 -21.95 15.11 10.48
C ARG A 96 -21.10 14.47 11.57
N ASP A 97 -21.72 13.63 12.40
CA ASP A 97 -21.06 12.90 13.48
C ASP A 97 -20.87 11.44 13.06
N VAL A 98 -19.67 11.04 13.06
CA VAL A 98 -18.91 9.82 12.83
C VAL A 98 -19.61 8.46 13.05
N MET A 99 -20.92 8.34 12.93
CA MET A 99 -21.57 7.02 12.92
C MET A 99 -21.52 6.45 11.52
N GLU A 100 -20.79 5.34 11.35
CA GLU A 100 -20.75 4.58 10.12
C GLU A 100 -21.82 3.50 10.13
N VAL A 101 -22.55 3.40 9.02
CA VAL A 101 -23.38 2.24 8.73
C VAL A 101 -22.54 1.28 7.92
N MET A 102 -22.42 0.06 8.38
CA MET A 102 -21.55 -0.96 7.75
C MET A 102 -22.36 -2.21 7.39
N SER A 103 -21.94 -2.86 6.32
CA SER A 103 -22.41 -4.18 5.89
C SER A 103 -21.23 -5.03 5.46
N GLU A 104 -21.31 -6.34 5.70
CA GLU A 104 -20.21 -7.27 5.45
C GLU A 104 -20.66 -8.49 4.65
N LEU A 105 -19.76 -9.05 3.86
CA LEU A 105 -19.86 -10.35 3.22
C LEU A 105 -18.58 -11.14 3.48
N GLU A 106 -18.74 -12.42 3.80
CA GLU A 106 -17.61 -13.32 4.05
C GLU A 106 -17.21 -14.06 2.76
N PHE A 107 -15.92 -14.20 2.58
CA PHE A 107 -15.28 -14.83 1.44
C PHE A 107 -14.14 -15.73 1.89
N CYS A 108 -13.80 -16.72 1.07
CA CYS A 108 -12.56 -17.47 1.24
C CYS A 108 -11.88 -17.73 -0.11
N VAL A 109 -10.57 -17.85 -0.07
CA VAL A 109 -9.71 -18.19 -1.20
C VAL A 109 -8.94 -19.46 -0.87
N THR A 110 -8.90 -20.42 -1.78
CA THR A 110 -8.17 -21.67 -1.62
C THR A 110 -7.51 -22.11 -2.93
N GLY A 111 -6.30 -22.67 -2.82
CA GLY A 111 -5.60 -23.27 -3.97
C GLY A 111 -4.75 -22.29 -4.79
N LEU A 112 -4.67 -21.02 -4.39
CA LEU A 112 -3.80 -20.04 -5.05
C LEU A 112 -2.40 -19.95 -4.40
N GLY A 113 -2.22 -20.58 -3.22
CA GLY A 113 -0.99 -20.48 -2.44
C GLY A 113 -0.94 -19.23 -1.56
N GLU A 114 0.17 -19.02 -0.87
CA GLU A 114 0.34 -17.86 0.01
C GLU A 114 0.38 -16.54 -0.77
N ALA A 115 -0.42 -15.56 -0.35
CA ALA A 115 -0.37 -14.20 -0.91
C ALA A 115 0.97 -13.53 -0.61
N THR A 116 1.41 -12.68 -1.53
CA THR A 116 2.56 -11.81 -1.27
C THR A 116 2.17 -10.61 -0.43
N LEU A 117 3.07 -10.20 0.48
CA LEU A 117 2.94 -8.98 1.26
C LEU A 117 3.45 -7.79 0.42
N ASN A 118 2.65 -6.74 0.34
CA ASN A 118 3.02 -5.52 -0.39
C ASN A 118 3.70 -4.51 0.56
N PRO A 119 5.03 -4.32 0.49
CA PRO A 119 5.73 -3.41 1.40
C PRO A 119 5.47 -1.93 1.10
N TYR A 120 4.85 -1.58 -0.01
CA TYR A 120 4.48 -0.19 -0.34
C TYR A 120 3.15 0.24 0.30
N LYS A 121 2.54 -0.66 1.05
CA LYS A 121 1.53 -0.43 2.08
C LYS A 121 2.08 -0.89 3.43
N MET A 122 1.33 -0.67 4.49
CA MET A 122 1.69 -1.24 5.80
C MET A 122 1.63 -2.77 5.73
N VAL A 123 2.77 -3.44 5.86
CA VAL A 123 2.83 -4.85 6.22
C VAL A 123 2.61 -4.91 7.72
N ASN A 124 1.46 -5.39 8.14
CA ASN A 124 1.07 -5.34 9.54
C ASN A 124 1.93 -6.25 10.41
N GLY A 125 2.17 -5.87 11.64
CA GLY A 125 2.95 -6.67 12.56
C GLY A 125 2.43 -8.09 12.73
N ILE A 126 1.09 -8.28 12.67
CA ILE A 126 0.44 -9.60 12.80
C ILE A 126 0.67 -10.51 11.58
N ASP A 127 1.07 -9.96 10.42
CA ASP A 127 1.36 -10.73 9.20
C ASP A 127 2.70 -11.49 9.27
N TYR A 128 3.36 -11.50 10.43
CA TYR A 128 4.57 -12.30 10.61
C TYR A 128 4.31 -13.78 10.39
N LYS A 129 5.25 -14.47 9.75
CA LYS A 129 5.22 -15.92 9.55
C LYS A 129 5.69 -16.68 10.79
N ASP A 130 6.69 -16.12 11.47
CA ASP A 130 7.30 -16.72 12.65
C ASP A 130 7.85 -15.65 13.60
N CYS A 131 7.75 -15.92 14.89
CA CYS A 131 8.26 -15.04 15.95
C CYS A 131 8.96 -15.89 17.02
N THR A 132 10.12 -15.43 17.48
CA THR A 132 10.90 -16.18 18.50
C THR A 132 10.27 -16.18 19.89
N ASN A 133 9.40 -15.22 20.19
CA ASN A 133 8.69 -15.10 21.45
C ASN A 133 7.18 -15.02 21.25
N GLU A 134 6.41 -15.26 22.32
CA GLU A 134 4.95 -15.12 22.26
C GLU A 134 4.57 -13.69 21.87
N ALA A 135 3.81 -13.56 20.80
CA ALA A 135 3.32 -12.31 20.28
C ALA A 135 1.80 -12.35 20.13
N LYS A 136 1.13 -11.24 20.41
CA LYS A 136 -0.33 -11.14 20.38
C LYS A 136 -0.77 -9.94 19.58
N LEU A 137 -1.95 -10.02 18.95
CA LEU A 137 -2.54 -8.92 18.22
C LEU A 137 -2.63 -7.66 19.11
N SER A 138 -2.20 -6.55 18.55
CA SER A 138 -2.26 -5.20 19.12
C SER A 138 -3.20 -4.32 18.31
N PHE A 139 -3.27 -3.03 18.61
CA PHE A 139 -4.08 -2.09 17.84
C PHE A 139 -3.51 -1.85 16.42
N GLN A 140 -4.36 -1.47 15.48
CA GLN A 140 -3.99 -1.14 14.10
C GLN A 140 -3.17 -2.23 13.38
N GLY A 141 -3.53 -3.49 13.57
CA GLY A 141 -2.84 -4.61 12.92
C GLY A 141 -1.43 -4.91 13.45
N GLY A 142 -1.00 -4.22 14.49
CA GLY A 142 0.28 -4.44 15.13
C GLY A 142 0.29 -5.71 15.99
N VAL A 143 1.47 -6.04 16.47
CA VAL A 143 1.71 -7.17 17.37
C VAL A 143 2.46 -6.70 18.60
N TYR A 144 2.03 -7.08 19.79
CA TYR A 144 2.74 -6.79 21.01
C TYR A 144 3.42 -8.02 21.59
N ILE A 145 4.58 -7.78 22.21
CA ILE A 145 5.35 -8.77 22.96
C ILE A 145 5.56 -8.28 24.38
N THR A 146 5.64 -9.23 25.30
CA THR A 146 5.95 -8.97 26.72
C THR A 146 7.33 -9.49 27.12
N ALA A 147 8.01 -10.19 26.23
CA ALA A 147 9.36 -10.68 26.45
C ALA A 147 10.34 -9.51 26.52
N GLU A 148 11.19 -9.51 27.57
CA GLU A 148 12.26 -8.52 27.81
C GLU A 148 13.59 -9.07 27.28
N GLU A 149 13.57 -9.63 26.07
CA GLU A 149 14.71 -10.26 25.43
C GLU A 149 14.65 -10.13 23.91
N ARG A 150 15.74 -10.50 23.25
CA ARG A 150 15.82 -10.51 21.79
C ARG A 150 14.61 -11.20 21.17
N THR A 151 13.87 -10.48 20.36
CA THR A 151 12.70 -10.98 19.63
C THR A 151 12.86 -10.71 18.15
N ARG A 152 12.72 -11.77 17.34
CA ARG A 152 12.68 -11.71 15.89
C ARG A 152 11.25 -11.88 15.41
N PHE A 153 10.85 -11.04 14.46
CA PHE A 153 9.67 -11.19 13.62
C PHE A 153 10.13 -11.50 12.20
N LEU A 154 9.72 -12.61 11.64
CA LEU A 154 9.99 -13.00 10.26
C LEU A 154 8.77 -12.78 9.39
N PHE A 155 8.91 -11.98 8.34
CA PHE A 155 7.92 -11.76 7.30
C PHE A 155 8.43 -12.43 6.03
N GLU A 156 7.65 -13.37 5.50
CA GLU A 156 7.97 -14.09 4.26
C GLU A 156 7.13 -13.53 3.10
N ASN A 157 7.54 -13.84 1.88
CA ASN A 157 6.83 -13.47 0.65
C ASN A 157 6.55 -11.96 0.51
N VAL A 158 7.49 -11.11 0.93
CA VAL A 158 7.41 -9.65 0.75
C VAL A 158 7.84 -9.28 -0.66
N ASP A 159 6.92 -8.78 -1.48
CA ASP A 159 7.19 -8.44 -2.89
C ASP A 159 7.60 -6.97 -3.05
N PHE A 160 8.89 -6.74 -3.15
CA PHE A 160 9.46 -5.41 -3.43
C PHE A 160 9.39 -5.03 -4.92
N GLY A 161 8.89 -5.91 -5.79
CA GLY A 161 8.82 -5.68 -7.22
C GLY A 161 10.19 -5.55 -7.91
N GLU A 162 10.17 -5.16 -9.17
CA GLU A 162 11.37 -5.07 -10.00
C GLU A 162 12.32 -3.95 -9.53
N TYR A 163 11.76 -2.84 -9.07
CA TYR A 163 12.53 -1.63 -8.72
C TYR A 163 13.05 -1.65 -7.28
N GLY A 164 12.29 -2.24 -6.37
CA GLY A 164 12.70 -2.42 -4.99
C GLY A 164 12.67 -1.16 -4.15
N SER A 165 13.20 -1.25 -2.93
CA SER A 165 13.36 -0.13 -1.99
C SER A 165 14.71 -0.14 -1.31
N ASP A 166 15.24 1.04 -1.01
CA ASP A 166 16.46 1.28 -0.22
C ASP A 166 16.16 2.01 1.11
N GLU A 167 14.89 2.08 1.48
CA GLU A 167 14.42 2.69 2.72
C GLU A 167 13.28 1.85 3.31
N ILE A 168 13.29 1.64 4.63
CA ILE A 168 12.24 0.95 5.35
C ILE A 168 11.82 1.77 6.58
N HIS A 169 10.51 1.90 6.76
CA HIS A 169 9.86 2.59 7.86
C HIS A 169 9.32 1.57 8.85
N ILE A 170 9.66 1.72 10.11
CA ILE A 170 9.25 0.77 11.17
C ILE A 170 8.58 1.54 12.31
N PRO A 171 7.24 1.55 12.36
CA PRO A 171 6.49 2.11 13.47
C PRO A 171 6.46 1.15 14.66
N ILE A 172 6.92 1.62 15.81
CA ILE A 172 6.89 0.90 17.10
C ILE A 172 6.18 1.73 18.14
N PHE A 173 5.46 1.08 19.03
CA PHE A 173 4.99 1.65 20.29
C PHE A 173 5.85 1.12 21.44
N SER A 174 6.67 1.99 22.00
CA SER A 174 7.53 1.69 23.15
C SER A 174 7.67 2.92 24.04
N PHE A 175 7.86 2.71 25.33
CA PHE A 175 8.19 3.75 26.29
C PHE A 175 9.69 3.87 26.55
N GLU A 176 10.51 3.06 25.90
CA GLU A 176 11.97 3.17 25.95
C GLU A 176 12.43 4.41 25.19
N ASP A 177 13.48 5.07 25.71
CA ASP A 177 14.06 6.22 25.02
C ASP A 177 14.84 5.78 23.77
N GLU A 178 15.43 4.59 23.83
CA GLU A 178 16.07 3.90 22.71
C GLU A 178 16.04 2.39 22.93
N LEU A 179 15.96 1.63 21.85
CA LEU A 179 16.13 0.18 21.88
C LEU A 179 16.92 -0.29 20.65
N PRO A 180 17.79 -1.30 20.80
CA PRO A 180 18.49 -1.86 19.65
C PRO A 180 17.52 -2.53 18.68
N ILE A 181 17.75 -2.31 17.38
CA ILE A 181 16.98 -2.92 16.29
C ILE A 181 17.93 -3.42 15.21
N GLU A 182 17.58 -4.55 14.61
CA GLU A 182 18.27 -5.07 13.43
C GLU A 182 17.26 -5.36 12.34
N ILE A 183 17.64 -5.10 11.09
CA ILE A 183 16.86 -5.43 9.89
C ILE A 183 17.69 -6.39 9.06
N TRP A 184 17.10 -7.52 8.71
CA TRP A 184 17.76 -8.59 7.98
C TRP A 184 17.02 -8.91 6.70
N LEU A 185 17.73 -9.14 5.64
CA LEU A 185 17.25 -9.82 4.44
C LEU A 185 17.33 -11.33 4.69
N GLY A 186 16.19 -12.01 4.65
CA GLY A 186 16.08 -13.41 5.04
C GLY A 186 15.86 -13.63 6.54
N ASP A 187 15.95 -14.89 6.95
CA ASP A 187 15.77 -15.30 8.35
C ASP A 187 17.05 -15.07 9.15
N SER A 188 16.98 -14.19 10.16
CA SER A 188 18.13 -13.85 11.01
C SER A 188 18.59 -15.00 11.92
N GLU A 189 17.80 -16.08 12.03
CA GLU A 189 18.16 -17.29 12.79
C GLU A 189 18.90 -18.33 11.93
N LYS A 190 18.98 -18.09 10.61
CA LYS A 190 19.59 -19.01 9.65
C LYS A 190 20.74 -18.31 8.90
N ASP A 191 20.52 -18.10 7.62
CA ASP A 191 21.50 -17.57 6.67
C ASP A 191 21.16 -16.15 6.18
N GLY A 192 20.29 -15.45 6.90
CA GLY A 192 19.93 -14.09 6.59
C GLY A 192 21.11 -13.11 6.62
N LYS A 193 21.07 -12.09 5.79
CA LYS A 193 22.05 -11.01 5.72
C LYS A 193 21.58 -9.82 6.56
N CYS A 194 22.34 -9.43 7.55
CA CYS A 194 22.07 -8.23 8.32
C CYS A 194 22.31 -6.99 7.44
N LEU A 195 21.27 -6.20 7.23
CA LEU A 195 21.31 -4.96 6.47
C LEU A 195 21.53 -3.76 7.36
N VAL A 196 20.89 -3.73 8.53
CA VAL A 196 20.93 -2.60 9.46
C VAL A 196 21.13 -3.15 10.89
N LYS A 197 22.03 -2.51 11.62
CA LYS A 197 22.15 -2.59 13.09
C LYS A 197 22.17 -1.17 13.61
N ASP A 198 21.11 -0.77 14.27
CA ASP A 198 20.92 0.60 14.72
C ASP A 198 20.06 0.62 15.99
N LYS A 199 19.61 1.80 16.37
CA LYS A 199 18.71 2.04 17.49
C LYS A 199 17.41 2.63 16.99
N TYR A 200 16.31 2.15 17.54
CA TYR A 200 15.03 2.83 17.47
C TYR A 200 15.01 3.91 18.58
N GLN A 201 14.71 5.16 18.23
CA GLN A 201 14.83 6.32 19.13
C GLN A 201 13.55 7.17 19.20
N ALA A 202 12.43 6.67 18.73
CA ALA A 202 11.17 7.42 18.72
C ALA A 202 10.24 6.96 19.86
N LYS A 203 10.35 7.61 21.03
CA LYS A 203 9.49 7.32 22.18
C LYS A 203 8.03 7.60 21.90
N SER A 204 7.17 6.63 22.17
CA SER A 204 5.73 6.74 21.93
C SER A 204 5.04 7.66 22.92
N TRP A 205 4.04 8.38 22.42
CA TRP A 205 3.17 9.25 23.18
C TRP A 205 1.73 8.75 23.09
N TYR A 206 1.09 8.54 24.21
CA TYR A 206 -0.29 8.05 24.29
C TYR A 206 -0.55 6.84 23.42
N ASN A 207 -1.19 6.22 22.98
CA ASN A 207 -1.38 5.03 22.14
C ASN A 207 -1.10 5.27 20.64
N HIS A 208 -0.03 6.00 20.32
CA HIS A 208 0.40 6.21 18.95
C HIS A 208 1.71 5.52 18.67
N TYR A 209 1.76 4.78 17.57
CA TYR A 209 3.02 4.31 17.02
C TYR A 209 3.86 5.49 16.56
N GLN A 210 5.14 5.40 16.80
CA GLN A 210 6.13 6.35 16.27
C GLN A 210 7.02 5.59 15.31
N GLU A 211 7.44 6.22 14.23
CA GLU A 211 8.27 5.56 13.24
C GLU A 211 9.72 6.03 13.28
N ASN A 212 10.62 5.10 13.00
CA ASN A 212 11.96 5.41 12.54
C ASN A 212 12.12 4.93 11.10
N VAL A 213 12.96 5.66 10.37
CA VAL A 213 13.29 5.38 8.98
C VAL A 213 14.72 4.88 8.92
N TYR A 214 14.94 3.77 8.25
CA TYR A 214 16.25 3.16 8.08
C TYR A 214 16.61 3.11 6.59
N THR A 215 17.76 3.70 6.24
CA THR A 215 18.33 3.55 4.90
C THR A 215 19.05 2.22 4.81
N LEU A 216 18.72 1.45 3.79
CA LEU A 216 19.32 0.14 3.53
C LEU A 216 20.65 0.30 2.76
N PRO A 217 21.65 -0.53 3.02
CA PRO A 217 22.95 -0.45 2.32
C PRO A 217 22.86 -0.87 0.86
N GLU A 218 21.81 -1.59 0.51
CA GLU A 218 21.51 -2.03 -0.85
C GLU A 218 20.00 -2.03 -1.07
N ARG A 219 19.59 -1.87 -2.30
CA ARG A 219 18.18 -1.91 -2.71
C ARG A 219 17.67 -3.35 -2.72
N ILE A 220 16.63 -3.61 -1.92
CA ILE A 220 15.94 -4.90 -1.90
C ILE A 220 14.97 -4.95 -3.07
N ARG A 221 14.94 -6.09 -3.81
CA ARG A 221 14.09 -6.28 -5.00
C ARG A 221 13.48 -7.67 -5.02
N GLY A 222 12.39 -7.81 -5.80
CA GLY A 222 11.66 -9.05 -5.96
C GLY A 222 11.01 -9.53 -4.67
N VAL A 223 10.63 -10.79 -4.64
CA VAL A 223 10.02 -11.42 -3.47
C VAL A 223 11.12 -11.86 -2.51
N GLN A 224 11.07 -11.37 -1.28
CA GLN A 224 12.09 -11.57 -0.26
C GLN A 224 11.45 -11.90 1.09
N SER A 225 12.25 -12.43 2.02
CA SER A 225 11.90 -12.48 3.44
C SER A 225 12.63 -11.36 4.18
N ILE A 226 11.97 -10.76 5.17
CA ILE A 226 12.53 -9.72 6.03
C ILE A 226 12.40 -10.16 7.48
N SER A 227 13.50 -10.09 8.23
CA SER A 227 13.44 -10.21 9.69
C SER A 227 13.65 -8.85 10.36
N ILE A 228 12.76 -8.51 11.26
CA ILE A 228 12.91 -7.37 12.18
C ILE A 228 13.24 -7.95 13.56
N VAL A 229 14.40 -7.58 14.10
CA VAL A 229 14.88 -8.05 15.40
C VAL A 229 14.95 -6.87 16.36
N VAL A 230 14.30 -6.99 17.48
CA VAL A 230 14.26 -5.97 18.53
C VAL A 230 14.78 -6.53 19.86
N TYR A 231 15.30 -5.67 20.71
CA TYR A 231 15.86 -6.03 22.03
C TYR A 231 15.20 -5.16 23.11
N PRO A 232 13.90 -5.41 23.40
CA PRO A 232 13.20 -4.60 24.38
C PRO A 232 13.63 -4.93 25.80
N SER A 233 13.64 -3.92 26.68
CA SER A 233 13.73 -4.08 28.13
C SER A 233 12.39 -3.98 28.84
N ILE A 234 11.36 -3.59 28.11
CA ILE A 234 9.96 -3.59 28.52
C ILE A 234 9.10 -4.03 27.34
N LYS A 235 7.84 -4.35 27.60
CA LYS A 235 6.90 -4.69 26.51
C LYS A 235 6.87 -3.62 25.42
N LEU A 236 6.83 -4.04 24.18
CA LEU A 236 6.63 -3.17 23.02
C LEU A 236 5.57 -3.71 22.09
N SER A 237 5.09 -2.86 21.20
CA SER A 237 4.24 -3.26 20.09
C SER A 237 4.87 -2.81 18.78
N LEU A 238 5.03 -3.74 17.82
CA LEU A 238 5.45 -3.50 16.46
C LEU A 238 4.19 -3.35 15.61
N GLN A 239 3.97 -2.18 14.99
CA GLN A 239 2.86 -2.02 14.05
C GLN A 239 3.09 -2.83 12.79
N GLY A 240 4.33 -2.94 12.36
CA GLY A 240 4.78 -3.59 11.16
C GLY A 240 5.89 -2.78 10.49
N PHE A 241 5.90 -2.79 9.17
CA PHE A 241 6.80 -1.96 8.39
C PHE A 241 6.19 -1.59 7.05
N TYR A 242 6.75 -0.55 6.42
CA TYR A 242 6.43 -0.21 5.05
C TYR A 242 7.62 0.47 4.38
N CYS A 243 7.57 0.52 3.05
CA CYS A 243 8.53 1.24 2.22
C CYS A 243 7.80 2.34 1.46
N LYS A 244 8.46 3.43 1.16
CA LYS A 244 7.87 4.42 0.26
C LYS A 244 7.76 3.86 -1.15
N THR A 245 6.64 4.10 -1.77
CA THR A 245 6.47 3.83 -3.20
C THR A 245 7.53 4.61 -3.96
N LEU A 246 8.27 3.94 -4.82
CA LEU A 246 9.20 4.60 -5.69
C LEU A 246 8.47 5.59 -6.61
N SER A 247 9.16 6.64 -6.97
CA SER A 247 8.63 7.65 -7.86
C SER A 247 8.22 7.04 -9.22
N LYS A 248 7.34 7.74 -9.94
CA LYS A 248 6.96 7.46 -11.33
C LYS A 248 8.18 7.11 -12.20
N ALA A 249 9.34 7.68 -11.90
CA ALA A 249 10.59 7.49 -12.62
C ALA A 249 11.10 6.03 -12.67
N TYR A 250 10.71 5.21 -11.70
CA TYR A 250 11.10 3.79 -11.63
C TYR A 250 9.99 2.83 -12.06
N GLY A 251 8.83 3.36 -12.45
CA GLY A 251 7.72 2.59 -13.03
C GLY A 251 7.80 2.53 -14.55
N LYS A 252 6.88 1.77 -15.16
CA LYS A 252 6.63 1.85 -16.58
C LYS A 252 5.84 3.13 -16.86
N VAL A 253 6.44 4.07 -17.57
CA VAL A 253 5.81 5.31 -17.99
C VAL A 253 5.45 5.21 -19.46
N TYR A 254 4.18 5.38 -19.79
CA TYR A 254 3.75 5.39 -21.18
C TYR A 254 4.07 6.74 -21.83
N ALA A 255 4.36 6.75 -23.13
CA ALA A 255 4.65 7.97 -23.87
C ALA A 255 3.55 9.02 -23.76
N ILE A 256 2.29 8.59 -23.63
CA ILE A 256 1.12 9.48 -23.46
C ILE A 256 1.05 10.14 -22.07
N GLU A 257 1.79 9.66 -21.09
CA GLU A 257 1.88 10.26 -19.73
C GLU A 257 2.90 11.40 -19.67
N ASN A 258 3.35 11.89 -20.85
CA ASN A 258 4.19 13.10 -20.93
C ASN A 258 3.41 14.31 -20.43
N ASN A 259 4.13 15.27 -19.85
CA ASN A 259 3.58 16.57 -19.44
C ASN A 259 3.45 17.51 -20.61
N THR A 260 4.42 17.46 -21.53
CA THR A 260 4.46 18.30 -22.74
C THR A 260 4.95 17.49 -23.92
N ILE A 261 4.31 17.66 -25.07
CA ILE A 261 4.77 17.15 -26.35
C ILE A 261 4.84 18.30 -27.37
N SER A 262 5.95 18.37 -28.09
CA SER A 262 6.15 19.36 -29.14
C SER A 262 6.94 18.76 -30.30
N GLY A 263 6.79 19.32 -31.46
CA GLY A 263 7.47 18.88 -32.68
C GLY A 263 6.68 19.07 -33.95
N ASP A 264 7.24 18.59 -35.04
CA ASP A 264 6.70 18.82 -36.40
C ASP A 264 5.57 17.84 -36.77
N MET A 265 5.59 16.62 -36.28
CA MET A 265 4.57 15.61 -36.59
C MET A 265 4.53 14.52 -35.52
N PHE A 266 3.34 14.22 -35.02
CA PHE A 266 3.05 13.07 -34.14
C PHE A 266 1.54 12.80 -34.08
N THR A 267 1.18 11.57 -33.75
CA THR A 267 -0.20 11.15 -33.50
C THR A 267 -0.31 10.52 -32.10
N VAL A 268 -1.21 11.06 -31.25
CA VAL A 268 -1.46 10.54 -29.91
C VAL A 268 -2.62 9.55 -29.96
N LEU A 269 -2.36 8.31 -29.54
CA LEU A 269 -3.35 7.25 -29.38
C LEU A 269 -3.53 6.93 -27.88
N GLU A 270 -4.49 6.08 -27.56
CA GLU A 270 -4.86 5.77 -26.15
C GLU A 270 -3.69 5.35 -25.24
N LYS A 271 -2.72 4.60 -25.76
CA LYS A 271 -1.58 4.10 -24.97
C LYS A 271 -0.21 4.32 -25.64
N GLN A 272 -0.15 5.01 -26.73
CA GLN A 272 1.09 5.21 -27.49
C GLN A 272 1.06 6.50 -28.31
N ILE A 273 2.24 6.95 -28.70
CA ILE A 273 2.43 8.04 -29.67
C ILE A 273 3.05 7.42 -30.92
N THR A 274 2.44 7.69 -32.07
CA THR A 274 2.85 7.16 -33.39
C THR A 274 3.13 8.30 -34.38
N ASP A 275 3.59 7.93 -35.57
CA ASP A 275 3.92 8.87 -36.66
C ASP A 275 4.87 9.98 -36.21
N ILE A 276 5.80 9.63 -35.34
CA ILE A 276 6.76 10.56 -34.76
C ILE A 276 7.72 11.02 -35.85
N GLY A 277 7.64 12.32 -36.18
CA GLY A 277 8.53 12.98 -37.12
C GLY A 277 9.90 13.31 -36.52
N ASN A 278 10.65 14.13 -37.23
CA ASN A 278 11.90 14.67 -36.71
C ASN A 278 11.62 15.76 -35.66
N ASN A 279 12.55 15.95 -34.73
CA ASN A 279 12.47 17.01 -33.72
C ASN A 279 11.21 16.97 -32.82
N VAL A 280 10.66 15.81 -32.58
CA VAL A 280 9.59 15.62 -31.59
C VAL A 280 10.22 15.44 -30.22
N THR A 281 9.76 16.23 -29.25
CA THR A 281 10.21 16.18 -27.85
C THR A 281 9.03 15.81 -26.96
N LEU A 282 9.23 14.85 -26.07
CA LEU A 282 8.33 14.50 -24.97
C LEU A 282 9.02 14.88 -23.67
N GLU A 283 8.33 15.63 -22.82
CA GLU A 283 8.82 16.02 -21.50
C GLU A 283 8.03 15.31 -20.42
N PHE A 284 8.75 14.78 -19.44
CA PHE A 284 8.20 14.11 -18.27
C PHE A 284 8.71 14.83 -17.03
N GLU A 285 7.80 15.42 -16.28
CA GLU A 285 8.11 16.18 -15.07
C GLU A 285 7.98 15.31 -13.81
N HIS A 286 8.55 15.80 -12.71
CA HIS A 286 8.49 15.16 -11.39
C HIS A 286 9.03 13.71 -11.38
N MET A 287 10.09 13.48 -12.16
CA MET A 287 10.78 12.21 -12.26
C MET A 287 11.88 12.13 -11.18
N ASP A 288 11.49 11.73 -9.96
CA ASP A 288 12.45 11.58 -8.87
C ASP A 288 13.24 10.27 -9.04
N PHE A 289 14.50 10.38 -9.40
CA PHE A 289 15.43 9.26 -9.55
C PHE A 289 16.20 8.95 -8.27
N GLY A 290 15.85 9.57 -7.13
CA GLY A 290 16.56 9.40 -5.87
C GLY A 290 18.01 9.90 -5.92
N LYS A 291 18.75 9.66 -4.84
CA LYS A 291 20.13 10.18 -4.68
C LYS A 291 21.13 9.53 -5.64
N GLU A 292 20.97 8.26 -5.97
CA GLU A 292 21.92 7.52 -6.80
C GLU A 292 21.62 7.61 -8.29
N GLY A 293 20.41 8.06 -8.65
CA GLY A 293 19.95 8.09 -10.03
C GLY A 293 19.77 6.69 -10.68
N PRO A 294 19.26 6.64 -11.92
CA PRO A 294 19.04 5.39 -12.61
C PRO A 294 20.34 4.89 -13.24
N SER A 295 20.63 3.59 -13.12
CA SER A 295 21.73 2.94 -13.82
C SER A 295 21.38 2.52 -15.25
N LYS A 296 20.08 2.47 -15.58
CA LYS A 296 19.56 2.02 -16.87
C LYS A 296 18.20 2.64 -17.16
N ILE A 297 18.00 3.03 -18.42
CA ILE A 297 16.71 3.41 -18.99
C ILE A 297 16.41 2.47 -20.14
N THR A 298 15.19 1.95 -20.19
CA THR A 298 14.70 1.12 -21.27
C THR A 298 13.58 1.84 -22.00
N ILE A 299 13.75 2.07 -23.30
CA ILE A 299 12.72 2.66 -24.16
C ILE A 299 12.13 1.55 -25.00
N CYS A 300 10.81 1.37 -24.93
CA CYS A 300 10.08 0.43 -25.73
C CYS A 300 9.40 1.15 -26.88
N GLY A 301 9.74 0.81 -28.12
CA GLY A 301 9.17 1.41 -29.31
C GLY A 301 9.51 0.62 -30.55
N HIS A 302 8.94 1.03 -31.69
CA HIS A 302 9.20 0.49 -33.01
C HIS A 302 9.55 1.63 -33.97
N SER A 303 10.60 1.46 -34.76
CA SER A 303 10.97 2.38 -35.82
C SER A 303 10.95 1.64 -37.17
N PRO A 304 10.28 2.20 -38.20
CA PRO A 304 10.30 1.63 -39.56
C PRO A 304 11.64 1.84 -40.27
N ILE A 305 12.49 2.71 -39.76
CA ILE A 305 13.81 2.98 -40.33
C ILE A 305 14.90 2.23 -39.55
N PRO A 306 15.94 1.72 -40.22
CA PRO A 306 16.96 0.87 -39.61
C PRO A 306 17.89 1.62 -38.64
N VAL A 307 18.00 2.93 -38.77
CA VAL A 307 18.80 3.79 -37.89
C VAL A 307 17.96 4.98 -37.45
N ASN A 308 17.80 5.09 -36.15
CA ASN A 308 17.11 6.21 -35.51
C ASN A 308 17.90 6.68 -34.28
N THR A 309 17.80 7.94 -33.95
CA THR A 309 18.50 8.50 -32.78
C THR A 309 17.48 9.09 -31.82
N ILE A 310 17.60 8.68 -30.56
CA ILE A 310 16.82 9.22 -29.45
C ILE A 310 17.82 9.90 -28.50
N HIS A 311 17.59 11.16 -28.20
CA HIS A 311 18.34 11.91 -27.19
C HIS A 311 17.54 11.91 -25.89
N ILE A 312 18.17 11.52 -24.79
CA ILE A 312 17.60 11.62 -23.45
C ILE A 312 18.37 12.72 -22.73
N ARG A 313 17.64 13.68 -22.16
CA ARG A 313 18.20 14.78 -21.41
C ARG A 313 17.54 14.83 -20.04
N PHE A 314 18.32 15.12 -19.02
CA PHE A 314 17.85 15.31 -17.66
C PHE A 314 18.02 16.77 -17.30
N PHE A 315 16.97 17.34 -16.73
CA PHE A 315 16.99 18.71 -16.25
C PHE A 315 16.68 18.69 -14.75
N ALA A 316 17.46 19.45 -13.98
CA ALA A 316 17.15 19.72 -12.59
C ALA A 316 15.97 20.71 -12.50
N GLU A 317 15.35 20.83 -11.32
CA GLU A 317 14.23 21.78 -11.10
C GLU A 317 14.58 23.23 -11.44
N ASP A 318 15.85 23.60 -11.38
CA ASP A 318 16.35 24.93 -11.76
C ASP A 318 16.64 25.07 -13.29
N GLY A 319 16.28 24.05 -14.07
CA GLY A 319 16.43 24.02 -15.53
C GLY A 319 17.87 23.76 -16.04
N ARG A 320 18.80 23.39 -15.17
CA ARG A 320 20.14 22.94 -15.60
C ARG A 320 20.06 21.51 -16.14
N GLU A 321 20.71 21.31 -17.31
CA GLU A 321 20.89 20.00 -17.96
C GLU A 321 21.99 19.20 -17.28
#